data_86666952bfa94c4b98ae6af56ee9667e
#
_entry.id   86666952bfa94c4b98ae6af56ee9667e
#
_cell.length_a   1.000
_cell.length_b   1.000
_cell.length_c   1.000
_cell.angle_alpha   90.00
_cell.angle_beta   90.00
_cell.angle_gamma   90.00
#
_symmetry.space_group_name_H-M   'P 1'
#
loop_
_entity.id
_entity.type
_entity.pdbx_description
1 polymer ?
#
loop_
_entity_poly.entity_id
_entity_poly.type
_entity_poly.pdbx_seq_one_letter_code
_entity_poly.pdbx_strand_id
1 'polypeptide(L)'
;MLTVFISFVAFALVCMTGFAFGETTSAIANSGGYTSIPEAVRDFYSREVLFQAQPRLRFAQFAKVKRDLQAIRGKSIVFVKYNNLTGGGSLEENDVLTPEAMSTAEVVVPVKEQGNSTQVTEYLLRTSLLDVLGDASRLLANNMAVVLDGQFRDTVLQTTNVIYGNGKKSPATLTATDYFNTVTVKDAVEILATNNAPRINGDFYVCIAHPHQLRTLRDDKEWIEANVYMGRRQLYIGEVGMYNGVIFVETTQMPVLDSAKIQEKYGSGATIKTGYEAVFFGENAYAWAIALDVELRDDGVIELGRKHTLGWYGIWGTGIIEEKNIVKALTA
;
A
#
# COMPACT_ATOMS: atom_id res chain seq x y z
N MET A 1 -59.47 -40.14 7.72
CA MET A 1 -58.66 -39.04 8.28
C MET A 1 -57.21 -39.08 7.79
N LEU A 2 -56.73 -40.15 7.17
CA LEU A 2 -55.34 -40.26 6.69
C LEU A 2 -55.11 -39.71 5.26
N THR A 3 -56.15 -39.67 4.43
CA THR A 3 -56.05 -39.24 3.02
C THR A 3 -56.07 -37.72 2.81
N VAL A 4 -56.53 -36.95 3.79
CA VAL A 4 -56.55 -35.49 3.70
C VAL A 4 -55.19 -34.88 4.10
N PHE A 5 -54.41 -35.58 4.92
CA PHE A 5 -53.10 -35.12 5.34
C PHE A 5 -52.00 -35.27 4.25
N ILE A 6 -52.15 -36.27 3.36
CA ILE A 6 -51.20 -36.50 2.26
C ILE A 6 -51.37 -35.44 1.14
N SER A 7 -52.61 -34.95 0.95
CA SER A 7 -52.88 -33.92 -0.05
C SER A 7 -52.30 -32.53 0.34
N PHE A 8 -52.24 -32.23 1.63
CA PHE A 8 -51.72 -30.92 2.10
C PHE A 8 -50.17 -30.87 2.08
N VAL A 9 -49.49 -32.00 2.31
CA VAL A 9 -48.03 -32.08 2.23
C VAL A 9 -47.56 -32.07 0.78
N ALA A 10 -48.32 -32.63 -0.15
CA ALA A 10 -48.01 -32.61 -1.58
C ALA A 10 -48.18 -31.19 -2.17
N PHE A 11 -49.17 -30.41 -1.67
CA PHE A 11 -49.37 -29.01 -2.13
C PHE A 11 -48.30 -28.03 -1.56
N ALA A 12 -47.80 -28.28 -0.36
CA ALA A 12 -46.69 -27.48 0.21
C ALA A 12 -45.35 -27.78 -0.48
N LEU A 13 -45.17 -28.96 -1.01
CA LEU A 13 -43.90 -29.34 -1.70
C LEU A 13 -43.85 -28.82 -3.15
N VAL A 14 -44.99 -28.59 -3.80
CA VAL A 14 -45.06 -28.03 -5.16
C VAL A 14 -44.92 -26.49 -5.17
N CYS A 15 -45.23 -25.82 -4.06
CA CYS A 15 -45.00 -24.38 -3.94
C CYS A 15 -43.53 -23.96 -3.62
N MET A 16 -42.64 -24.91 -3.24
CA MET A 16 -41.22 -24.62 -2.96
C MET A 16 -40.25 -24.88 -4.13
N THR A 17 -40.73 -25.37 -5.27
CA THR A 17 -39.86 -25.64 -6.42
C THR A 17 -40.04 -24.68 -7.60
N GLY A 18 -40.49 -23.46 -7.37
CA GLY A 18 -40.87 -22.57 -8.43
C GLY A 18 -40.35 -21.12 -8.37
N PHE A 19 -39.26 -20.81 -7.63
CA PHE A 19 -38.56 -19.56 -7.77
C PHE A 19 -37.06 -19.82 -7.82
N ALA A 20 -36.60 -20.40 -8.93
CA ALA A 20 -35.27 -20.15 -9.40
C ALA A 20 -35.26 -18.70 -9.91
N PHE A 21 -34.76 -17.77 -9.11
CA PHE A 21 -34.23 -16.51 -9.65
C PHE A 21 -33.10 -16.90 -10.59
N GLY A 22 -33.41 -16.97 -11.86
CA GLY A 22 -32.39 -16.97 -12.88
C GLY A 22 -31.62 -15.68 -12.73
N GLU A 23 -30.45 -15.71 -12.11
CA GLU A 23 -29.41 -14.74 -12.37
C GLU A 23 -29.09 -14.85 -13.85
N THR A 24 -29.79 -14.07 -14.67
CA THR A 24 -29.29 -13.73 -15.98
C THR A 24 -28.10 -12.81 -15.74
N THR A 25 -26.94 -13.37 -15.43
CA THR A 25 -25.68 -12.74 -15.75
C THR A 25 -25.64 -12.67 -17.26
N SER A 26 -26.31 -11.66 -17.82
CA SER A 26 -26.03 -11.23 -19.17
C SER A 26 -24.59 -10.71 -19.16
N ALA A 27 -23.64 -11.56 -19.53
CA ALA A 27 -22.33 -11.11 -19.95
C ALA A 27 -22.57 -10.19 -21.16
N ILE A 28 -22.68 -8.89 -20.88
CA ILE A 28 -22.77 -7.86 -21.90
C ILE A 28 -21.42 -7.83 -22.56
N ALA A 29 -21.34 -8.39 -23.75
CA ALA A 29 -20.18 -8.33 -24.60
C ALA A 29 -19.77 -6.86 -24.76
N ASN A 30 -18.52 -6.60 -24.45
CA ASN A 30 -17.88 -5.29 -24.47
C ASN A 30 -17.74 -4.79 -25.93
N SER A 31 -18.82 -4.29 -26.50
CA SER A 31 -18.78 -3.59 -27.79
C SER A 31 -18.79 -2.09 -27.50
N GLY A 32 -17.65 -1.44 -27.81
CA GLY A 32 -17.36 -0.05 -27.51
C GLY A 32 -18.47 0.96 -27.79
N GLY A 33 -19.20 1.28 -26.76
CA GLY A 33 -20.22 2.31 -26.73
C GLY A 33 -20.50 2.71 -25.28
N TYR A 34 -21.33 3.70 -25.07
CA TYR A 34 -21.78 4.24 -23.78
C TYR A 34 -22.34 3.22 -22.79
N THR A 35 -22.26 1.92 -23.10
CA THR A 35 -22.63 0.78 -22.25
C THR A 35 -21.73 0.58 -21.03
N SER A 36 -20.60 1.29 -20.96
CA SER A 36 -19.69 1.21 -19.81
C SER A 36 -20.18 1.92 -18.56
N ILE A 37 -21.19 2.78 -18.65
CA ILE A 37 -21.84 3.45 -17.51
C ILE A 37 -23.37 3.45 -17.68
N PRO A 38 -24.01 2.28 -17.60
CA PRO A 38 -25.45 2.18 -17.82
C PRO A 38 -26.28 2.94 -16.78
N GLU A 39 -25.74 3.09 -15.56
CA GLU A 39 -26.41 3.83 -14.49
C GLU A 39 -26.45 5.33 -14.73
N ALA A 40 -25.47 5.88 -15.45
CA ALA A 40 -25.40 7.31 -15.77
C ALA A 40 -26.42 7.75 -16.82
N VAL A 41 -26.99 6.81 -17.58
CA VAL A 41 -27.94 7.04 -18.70
C VAL A 41 -29.39 6.71 -18.32
N ARG A 42 -29.64 6.09 -17.18
CA ARG A 42 -30.98 5.70 -16.75
C ARG A 42 -31.79 6.88 -16.24
N ASP A 43 -32.98 7.07 -16.73
CA ASP A 43 -33.86 8.21 -16.47
C ASP A 43 -34.40 8.29 -15.03
N PHE A 44 -34.28 7.24 -14.23
CA PHE A 44 -34.99 7.07 -12.97
C PHE A 44 -34.13 7.02 -11.72
N TYR A 45 -32.84 7.30 -11.80
CA TYR A 45 -31.94 7.08 -10.66
C TYR A 45 -31.58 8.36 -9.93
N SER A 46 -31.29 8.21 -8.63
CA SER A 46 -30.84 9.32 -7.81
C SER A 46 -29.60 9.94 -8.45
N ARG A 47 -29.49 11.27 -8.41
CA ARG A 47 -28.34 12.03 -8.90
C ARG A 47 -27.08 11.78 -8.07
N GLU A 48 -27.14 10.85 -7.15
CA GLU A 48 -26.06 10.52 -6.23
C GLU A 48 -25.22 9.38 -6.81
N VAL A 49 -23.96 9.67 -7.08
CA VAL A 49 -22.97 8.69 -7.55
C VAL A 49 -22.17 8.20 -6.35
N LEU A 50 -22.23 6.90 -6.10
CA LEU A 50 -21.43 6.26 -5.05
C LEU A 50 -20.06 5.89 -5.61
N PHE A 51 -19.03 6.50 -5.08
CA PHE A 51 -17.64 6.16 -5.41
C PHE A 51 -17.14 5.04 -4.50
N GLN A 52 -16.48 4.07 -5.10
CA GLN A 52 -15.82 3.02 -4.32
C GLN A 52 -14.74 3.66 -3.42
N ALA A 53 -14.73 3.28 -2.14
CA ALA A 53 -13.72 3.73 -1.21
C ALA A 53 -12.33 3.25 -1.66
N GLN A 54 -11.40 4.18 -1.77
CA GLN A 54 -10.02 3.89 -2.16
C GLN A 54 -9.07 4.13 -0.98
N PRO A 55 -8.01 3.34 -0.84
CA PRO A 55 -6.99 3.59 0.17
C PRO A 55 -6.29 4.91 -0.13
N ARG A 56 -6.07 5.70 0.93
CA ARG A 56 -5.30 6.95 0.83
C ARG A 56 -3.80 6.65 0.80
N LEU A 57 -3.02 7.58 0.29
CA LEU A 57 -1.55 7.51 0.33
C LEU A 57 -1.05 7.34 1.77
N ARG A 58 -0.30 6.27 2.03
CA ARG A 58 0.27 5.95 3.34
C ARG A 58 1.80 5.93 3.30
N PHE A 59 2.37 5.34 2.27
CA PHE A 59 3.82 5.23 2.10
C PHE A 59 4.44 6.54 1.64
N ALA A 60 3.81 7.26 0.73
CA ALA A 60 4.35 8.48 0.12
C ALA A 60 4.74 9.56 1.15
N GLN A 61 4.04 9.65 2.30
CA GLN A 61 4.28 10.65 3.34
C GLN A 61 5.62 10.49 4.07
N PHE A 62 6.24 9.29 4.02
CA PHE A 62 7.51 9.00 4.71
C PHE A 62 8.70 8.88 3.76
N ALA A 63 8.46 8.97 2.45
CA ALA A 63 9.51 8.87 1.44
C ALA A 63 10.43 10.09 1.45
N LYS A 64 11.75 9.86 1.25
CA LYS A 64 12.70 10.94 0.99
C LYS A 64 12.54 11.46 -0.43
N VAL A 65 11.96 12.64 -0.57
CA VAL A 65 11.68 13.25 -1.89
C VAL A 65 12.91 13.95 -2.43
N LYS A 66 13.22 13.72 -3.72
CA LYS A 66 14.25 14.44 -4.47
C LYS A 66 13.74 14.79 -5.88
N ARG A 67 13.90 16.06 -6.28
CA ARG A 67 13.34 16.65 -7.51
C ARG A 67 14.42 17.21 -8.45
N ASP A 68 15.64 16.72 -8.39
CA ASP A 68 16.77 17.27 -9.15
C ASP A 68 16.57 17.19 -10.68
N LEU A 69 15.85 16.17 -11.17
CA LEU A 69 15.60 16.00 -12.60
C LEU A 69 14.59 16.99 -13.19
N GLN A 70 13.89 17.76 -12.38
CA GLN A 70 13.08 18.88 -12.88
C GLN A 70 13.96 20.01 -13.46
N ALA A 71 15.20 20.13 -12.96
CA ALA A 71 16.17 21.13 -13.40
C ALA A 71 17.22 20.57 -14.38
N ILE A 72 17.61 19.30 -14.25
CA ILE A 72 18.68 18.67 -15.02
C ILE A 72 18.15 17.40 -15.68
N ARG A 73 18.32 17.28 -17.00
CA ARG A 73 17.86 16.12 -17.78
C ARG A 73 18.66 14.86 -17.44
N GLY A 74 17.96 13.74 -17.15
CA GLY A 74 18.57 12.46 -16.85
C GLY A 74 17.53 11.34 -16.77
N LYS A 75 17.98 10.08 -16.73
CA LYS A 75 17.13 8.88 -16.60
C LYS A 75 17.05 8.33 -15.18
N SER A 76 17.84 8.89 -14.26
CA SER A 76 17.91 8.45 -12.87
C SER A 76 18.30 9.59 -11.95
N ILE A 77 17.88 9.50 -10.69
CA ILE A 77 18.33 10.39 -9.61
C ILE A 77 19.29 9.60 -8.73
N VAL A 78 20.42 10.21 -8.40
CA VAL A 78 21.43 9.62 -7.52
C VAL A 78 21.27 10.19 -6.11
N PHE A 79 21.15 9.31 -5.14
CA PHE A 79 21.21 9.63 -3.71
C PHE A 79 22.62 9.28 -3.21
N VAL A 80 23.36 10.29 -2.81
CA VAL A 80 24.72 10.11 -2.27
C VAL A 80 24.62 9.94 -0.76
N LYS A 81 25.29 8.91 -0.25
CA LYS A 81 25.40 8.58 1.15
C LYS A 81 26.87 8.60 1.55
N TYR A 82 27.20 9.25 2.66
CA TYR A 82 28.52 9.19 3.26
C TYR A 82 28.58 8.01 4.24
N ASN A 83 29.63 7.21 4.14
CA ASN A 83 29.91 6.18 5.12
C ASN A 83 30.51 6.80 6.38
N ASN A 84 30.20 6.26 7.54
CA ASN A 84 30.76 6.72 8.80
C ASN A 84 32.26 6.40 8.85
N LEU A 85 33.03 7.31 9.46
CA LEU A 85 34.43 7.07 9.78
C LEU A 85 34.51 6.05 10.93
N THR A 86 35.48 5.18 10.88
CA THR A 86 35.66 4.09 11.85
C THR A 86 36.82 4.31 12.80
N GLY A 87 37.74 5.22 12.43
CA GLY A 87 38.91 5.55 13.23
C GLY A 87 38.61 6.56 14.35
N GLY A 88 39.49 6.63 15.28
CA GLY A 88 39.47 7.59 16.39
C GLY A 88 39.86 6.94 17.71
N GLY A 89 40.54 7.67 18.56
CA GLY A 89 40.96 7.17 19.89
C GLY A 89 41.72 8.25 20.67
N SER A 90 42.23 7.89 21.83
CA SER A 90 43.12 8.75 22.61
C SER A 90 44.44 8.89 21.90
N LEU A 91 45.01 10.10 21.91
CA LEU A 91 46.27 10.42 21.34
C LEU A 91 47.28 10.65 22.46
N GLU A 92 48.49 10.16 22.29
CA GLU A 92 49.63 10.50 23.13
C GLU A 92 50.40 11.73 22.58
N GLU A 93 51.26 12.34 23.38
CA GLU A 93 51.88 13.63 23.07
C GLU A 93 52.67 13.66 21.74
N ASN A 94 53.13 12.51 21.27
CA ASN A 94 53.94 12.38 20.05
C ASN A 94 53.22 11.62 18.91
N ASP A 95 51.95 11.35 19.05
CA ASP A 95 51.18 10.59 18.05
C ASP A 95 50.95 11.40 16.77
N VAL A 96 51.19 10.78 15.63
CA VAL A 96 50.90 11.35 14.33
C VAL A 96 49.53 10.85 13.87
N LEU A 97 48.58 11.76 13.75
CA LEU A 97 47.25 11.49 13.18
C LEU A 97 47.38 11.08 11.71
N THR A 98 46.96 9.87 11.39
CA THR A 98 46.75 9.44 10.00
C THR A 98 45.34 9.76 9.57
N PRO A 99 45.14 10.60 8.55
CA PRO A 99 43.77 10.96 8.10
C PRO A 99 43.09 9.73 7.46
N GLU A 100 41.86 9.43 7.87
CA GLU A 100 41.01 8.45 7.25
C GLU A 100 40.31 9.06 6.02
N ALA A 101 40.31 8.33 4.89
CA ALA A 101 39.67 8.82 3.68
C ALA A 101 38.15 8.71 3.79
N MET A 102 37.44 9.78 3.45
CA MET A 102 35.98 9.76 3.35
C MET A 102 35.55 8.87 2.18
N SER A 103 34.61 7.98 2.42
CA SER A 103 34.02 7.14 1.40
C SER A 103 32.53 7.47 1.21
N THR A 104 32.06 7.41 -0.02
CA THR A 104 30.67 7.64 -0.40
C THR A 104 30.08 6.41 -1.05
N ALA A 105 28.82 6.15 -0.80
CA ALA A 105 28.00 5.17 -1.51
C ALA A 105 26.90 5.90 -2.29
N GLU A 106 26.62 5.42 -3.48
CA GLU A 106 25.58 5.99 -4.36
C GLU A 106 24.43 5.02 -4.53
N VAL A 107 23.21 5.52 -4.35
CA VAL A 107 21.99 4.79 -4.66
C VAL A 107 21.33 5.43 -5.87
N VAL A 108 21.30 4.71 -6.98
CA VAL A 108 20.73 5.17 -8.25
C VAL A 108 19.28 4.73 -8.35
N VAL A 109 18.37 5.70 -8.41
CA VAL A 109 16.93 5.44 -8.56
C VAL A 109 16.50 5.80 -9.99
N PRO A 110 16.19 4.82 -10.83
CA PRO A 110 15.71 5.08 -12.19
C PRO A 110 14.29 5.64 -12.16
N VAL A 111 14.02 6.63 -13.01
CA VAL A 111 12.67 7.18 -13.19
C VAL A 111 12.01 6.55 -14.41
N LYS A 112 10.69 6.32 -14.32
CA LYS A 112 9.87 5.74 -15.38
C LYS A 112 8.63 6.59 -15.61
N GLU A 113 8.15 6.58 -16.83
CA GLU A 113 6.86 7.18 -17.18
C GLU A 113 5.72 6.35 -16.58
N GLN A 114 4.74 7.04 -16.03
CA GLN A 114 3.56 6.46 -15.40
C GLN A 114 2.34 7.27 -15.84
N GLY A 115 1.25 6.57 -16.11
CA GLY A 115 0.01 7.23 -16.50
C GLY A 115 -1.13 6.25 -16.66
N ASN A 116 -2.33 6.79 -16.65
CA ASN A 116 -3.54 6.08 -16.99
C ASN A 116 -4.54 7.08 -17.59
N SER A 117 -5.38 6.63 -18.51
CA SER A 117 -6.35 7.50 -19.16
C SER A 117 -7.72 6.83 -19.30
N THR A 118 -8.75 7.64 -19.34
CA THR A 118 -10.12 7.23 -19.66
C THR A 118 -10.68 8.11 -20.77
N GLN A 119 -11.58 7.56 -21.57
CA GLN A 119 -12.20 8.24 -22.69
C GLN A 119 -13.71 8.35 -22.48
N VAL A 120 -14.24 9.55 -22.62
CA VAL A 120 -15.66 9.86 -22.52
C VAL A 120 -16.18 10.32 -23.87
N THR A 121 -17.34 9.82 -24.29
CA THR A 121 -17.94 10.21 -25.58
C THR A 121 -18.82 11.44 -25.41
N GLU A 122 -18.88 12.29 -26.45
CA GLU A 122 -19.77 13.45 -26.49
C GLU A 122 -21.24 13.04 -26.35
N TYR A 123 -21.61 11.87 -26.91
CA TYR A 123 -22.95 11.34 -26.73
C TYR A 123 -23.29 11.09 -25.25
N LEU A 124 -22.36 10.50 -24.48
CA LEU A 124 -22.52 10.27 -23.06
C LEU A 124 -22.64 11.59 -22.29
N LEU A 125 -21.80 12.58 -22.63
CA LEU A 125 -21.85 13.91 -22.00
C LEU A 125 -23.18 14.61 -22.21
N ARG A 126 -23.82 14.44 -23.38
CA ARG A 126 -25.12 15.08 -23.71
C ARG A 126 -26.33 14.31 -23.21
N THR A 127 -26.22 13.01 -23.03
CA THR A 127 -27.34 12.15 -22.59
C THR A 127 -27.34 11.86 -21.10
N SER A 128 -26.19 12.02 -20.43
CA SER A 128 -26.09 11.82 -18.99
C SER A 128 -26.69 12.98 -18.20
N LEU A 129 -27.38 12.64 -17.12
CA LEU A 129 -27.84 13.59 -16.10
C LEU A 129 -26.74 13.95 -15.07
N LEU A 130 -25.61 13.23 -15.12
CA LEU A 130 -24.49 13.36 -14.18
C LEU A 130 -23.34 14.12 -14.82
N ASP A 131 -22.49 14.73 -13.98
CA ASP A 131 -21.22 15.32 -14.43
C ASP A 131 -20.15 14.22 -14.63
N VAL A 132 -20.21 13.58 -15.80
CA VAL A 132 -19.34 12.46 -16.16
C VAL A 132 -17.87 12.87 -16.19
N LEU A 133 -17.53 14.10 -16.58
CA LEU A 133 -16.13 14.57 -16.61
C LEU A 133 -15.56 14.77 -15.20
N GLY A 134 -16.35 15.37 -14.31
CA GLY A 134 -15.97 15.51 -12.90
C GLY A 134 -15.77 14.16 -12.22
N ASP A 135 -16.67 13.22 -12.48
CA ASP A 135 -16.58 11.86 -11.93
C ASP A 135 -15.39 11.08 -12.50
N ALA A 136 -15.13 11.18 -13.82
CA ALA A 136 -13.96 10.58 -14.46
C ALA A 136 -12.64 11.13 -13.87
N SER A 137 -12.56 12.45 -13.66
CA SER A 137 -11.40 13.09 -13.03
C SER A 137 -11.15 12.58 -11.62
N ARG A 138 -12.22 12.40 -10.82
CA ARG A 138 -12.13 11.86 -9.45
C ARG A 138 -11.68 10.41 -9.43
N LEU A 139 -12.19 9.57 -10.35
CA LEU A 139 -11.76 8.19 -10.49
C LEU A 139 -10.29 8.07 -10.91
N LEU A 140 -9.83 8.93 -11.83
CA LEU A 140 -8.43 9.01 -12.23
C LEU A 140 -7.52 9.44 -11.09
N ALA A 141 -7.92 10.41 -10.28
CA ALA A 141 -7.18 10.83 -9.10
C ALA A 141 -7.05 9.71 -8.04
N ASN A 142 -8.14 8.96 -7.81
CA ASN A 142 -8.10 7.79 -6.92
C ASN A 142 -7.18 6.69 -7.46
N ASN A 143 -7.25 6.41 -8.77
CA ASN A 143 -6.37 5.42 -9.43
C ASN A 143 -4.90 5.82 -9.30
N MET A 144 -4.56 7.08 -9.54
CA MET A 144 -3.21 7.61 -9.38
C MET A 144 -2.68 7.38 -7.95
N ALA A 145 -3.49 7.69 -6.94
CA ALA A 145 -3.10 7.48 -5.54
C ALA A 145 -2.82 6.01 -5.22
N VAL A 146 -3.65 5.09 -5.72
CA VAL A 146 -3.47 3.64 -5.52
C VAL A 146 -2.19 3.14 -6.21
N VAL A 147 -1.94 3.57 -7.45
CA VAL A 147 -0.76 3.17 -8.21
C VAL A 147 0.53 3.67 -7.56
N LEU A 148 0.55 4.95 -7.17
CA LEU A 148 1.70 5.56 -6.52
C LEU A 148 2.05 4.87 -5.20
N ASP A 149 1.07 4.72 -4.32
CA ASP A 149 1.28 4.09 -3.01
C ASP A 149 1.65 2.60 -3.15
N GLY A 150 1.07 1.91 -4.14
CA GLY A 150 1.41 0.53 -4.47
C GLY A 150 2.87 0.35 -4.90
N GLN A 151 3.44 1.27 -5.66
CA GLN A 151 4.85 1.24 -6.05
C GLN A 151 5.80 1.43 -4.86
N PHE A 152 5.46 2.34 -3.94
CA PHE A 152 6.24 2.46 -2.70
C PHE A 152 6.18 1.20 -1.87
N ARG A 153 4.99 0.64 -1.68
CA ARG A 153 4.81 -0.63 -0.99
C ARG A 153 5.69 -1.72 -1.60
N ASP A 154 5.61 -1.90 -2.90
CA ASP A 154 6.34 -2.95 -3.60
C ASP A 154 7.87 -2.74 -3.50
N THR A 155 8.32 -1.49 -3.52
CA THR A 155 9.74 -1.15 -3.31
C THR A 155 10.19 -1.51 -1.90
N VAL A 156 9.45 -1.08 -0.87
CA VAL A 156 9.84 -1.32 0.53
C VAL A 156 9.79 -2.81 0.88
N LEU A 157 8.84 -3.57 0.30
CA LEU A 157 8.73 -5.01 0.48
C LEU A 157 9.85 -5.84 -0.19
N GLN A 158 10.73 -5.22 -0.99
CA GLN A 158 11.91 -5.89 -1.55
C GLN A 158 13.04 -6.08 -0.54
N THR A 159 12.97 -5.48 0.65
CA THR A 159 13.98 -5.65 1.69
C THR A 159 14.25 -7.12 2.01
N THR A 160 15.52 -7.45 2.24
CA THR A 160 15.96 -8.79 2.68
C THR A 160 15.87 -8.99 4.19
N ASN A 161 15.74 -7.90 4.95
CA ASN A 161 15.60 -7.95 6.40
C ASN A 161 14.19 -8.41 6.80
N VAL A 162 14.06 -9.67 7.17
CA VAL A 162 12.77 -10.30 7.49
C VAL A 162 12.77 -10.81 8.92
N ILE A 163 11.70 -10.52 9.63
CA ILE A 163 11.35 -11.15 10.91
C ILE A 163 10.07 -11.95 10.76
N TYR A 164 9.89 -12.91 11.64
CA TYR A 164 8.72 -13.78 11.63
C TYR A 164 7.91 -13.62 12.90
N GLY A 165 6.59 -13.76 12.79
CA GLY A 165 5.68 -13.60 13.91
C GLY A 165 6.11 -14.40 15.13
N ASN A 166 5.87 -13.84 16.32
CA ASN A 166 6.10 -14.48 17.62
C ASN A 166 7.55 -14.95 17.84
N GLY A 167 8.55 -14.17 17.38
CA GLY A 167 9.97 -14.47 17.59
C GLY A 167 10.49 -15.71 16.86
N LYS A 168 9.78 -16.19 15.84
CA LYS A 168 10.22 -17.31 14.99
C LYS A 168 11.43 -16.90 14.14
N LYS A 169 12.28 -17.89 13.80
CA LYS A 169 13.50 -17.64 13.04
C LYS A 169 13.41 -18.04 11.56
N SER A 170 12.35 -18.73 11.17
CA SER A 170 12.21 -19.27 9.83
C SER A 170 10.73 -19.32 9.41
N PRO A 171 10.40 -19.12 8.13
CA PRO A 171 9.04 -19.26 7.63
C PRO A 171 8.48 -20.67 7.81
N ALA A 172 9.34 -21.71 7.85
CA ALA A 172 8.96 -23.09 8.08
C ALA A 172 8.44 -23.37 9.51
N THR A 173 8.79 -22.51 10.46
CA THR A 173 8.36 -22.65 11.87
C THR A 173 7.10 -21.85 12.19
N LEU A 174 6.60 -21.06 11.24
CA LEU A 174 5.38 -20.28 11.41
C LEU A 174 4.16 -21.23 11.43
N THR A 175 3.27 -20.96 12.38
CA THR A 175 1.98 -21.66 12.53
C THR A 175 0.84 -20.66 12.33
N ALA A 176 -0.37 -21.16 12.13
CA ALA A 176 -1.56 -20.32 11.97
C ALA A 176 -1.93 -19.49 13.22
N THR A 177 -1.22 -19.68 14.33
CA THR A 177 -1.40 -18.95 15.59
C THR A 177 -0.32 -17.89 15.83
N ASP A 178 0.68 -17.79 14.95
CA ASP A 178 1.76 -16.81 15.08
C ASP A 178 1.33 -15.44 14.50
N TYR A 179 0.37 -14.83 15.19
CA TYR A 179 -0.17 -13.52 14.84
C TYR A 179 0.83 -12.40 15.11
N PHE A 180 0.51 -11.24 14.57
CA PHE A 180 1.22 -10.00 14.83
C PHE A 180 0.95 -9.55 16.29
N ASN A 181 2.00 -9.51 17.12
CA ASN A 181 1.92 -9.23 18.55
C ASN A 181 3.03 -8.26 18.99
N THR A 182 3.01 -7.88 20.28
CA THR A 182 4.01 -6.98 20.89
C THR A 182 5.43 -7.55 20.84
N VAL A 183 5.61 -8.88 20.85
CA VAL A 183 6.93 -9.52 20.70
C VAL A 183 7.53 -9.21 19.34
N THR A 184 6.75 -9.38 18.25
CA THR A 184 7.19 -9.06 16.88
C THR A 184 7.59 -7.59 16.74
N VAL A 185 6.89 -6.67 17.43
CA VAL A 185 7.24 -5.25 17.43
C VAL A 185 8.56 -5.01 18.16
N LYS A 186 8.78 -5.65 19.30
CA LYS A 186 10.04 -5.54 20.07
C LYS A 186 11.22 -6.05 19.26
N ASP A 187 11.08 -7.19 18.57
CA ASP A 187 12.11 -7.77 17.71
C ASP A 187 12.45 -6.82 16.53
N ALA A 188 11.44 -6.21 15.92
CA ALA A 188 11.66 -5.24 14.85
C ALA A 188 12.43 -4.00 15.33
N VAL A 189 12.04 -3.45 16.48
CA VAL A 189 12.70 -2.28 17.07
C VAL A 189 14.13 -2.61 17.49
N GLU A 190 14.38 -3.80 18.04
CA GLU A 190 15.73 -4.25 18.39
C GLU A 190 16.66 -4.28 17.17
N ILE A 191 16.19 -4.84 16.05
CA ILE A 191 17.00 -4.89 14.82
C ILE A 191 17.26 -3.47 14.29
N LEU A 192 16.25 -2.61 14.23
CA LEU A 192 16.41 -1.22 13.78
C LEU A 192 17.38 -0.44 14.68
N ALA A 193 17.26 -0.58 16.00
CA ALA A 193 18.13 0.07 16.96
C ALA A 193 19.57 -0.48 16.87
N THR A 194 19.75 -1.79 16.72
CA THR A 194 21.06 -2.43 16.56
C THR A 194 21.76 -1.95 15.28
N ASN A 195 20.98 -1.72 14.22
CA ASN A 195 21.50 -1.16 12.98
C ASN A 195 21.75 0.36 13.05
N ASN A 196 21.49 1.00 14.18
CA ASN A 196 21.54 2.46 14.36
C ASN A 196 20.67 3.22 13.35
N ALA A 197 19.51 2.65 12.99
CA ALA A 197 18.56 3.31 12.09
C ALA A 197 18.06 4.62 12.70
N PRO A 198 18.15 5.75 11.99
CA PRO A 198 17.66 7.02 12.51
C PRO A 198 16.13 6.98 12.64
N ARG A 199 15.63 7.56 13.73
CA ARG A 199 14.20 7.70 13.96
C ARG A 199 13.64 8.87 13.18
N ILE A 200 12.42 8.75 12.72
CA ILE A 200 11.71 9.83 12.03
C ILE A 200 11.47 10.96 13.02
N ASN A 201 11.83 12.18 12.64
CA ASN A 201 11.83 13.39 13.49
C ASN A 201 12.59 13.23 14.83
N GLY A 202 13.48 12.24 14.94
CA GLY A 202 14.25 11.97 16.14
C GLY A 202 13.54 11.12 17.20
N ASP A 203 12.23 10.85 17.07
CA ASP A 203 11.42 10.30 18.17
C ASP A 203 10.95 8.87 17.96
N PHE A 204 10.56 8.48 16.73
CA PHE A 204 9.86 7.21 16.51
C PHE A 204 10.22 6.55 15.18
N TYR A 205 9.97 5.23 15.11
CA TYR A 205 9.90 4.46 13.88
C TYR A 205 8.44 4.41 13.39
N VAL A 206 8.23 4.02 12.15
CA VAL A 206 6.89 3.83 11.60
C VAL A 206 6.71 2.37 11.18
N CYS A 207 5.55 1.83 11.50
CA CYS A 207 5.10 0.52 11.03
C CYS A 207 3.85 0.71 10.16
N ILE A 208 3.90 0.20 8.92
CA ILE A 208 2.72 0.13 8.05
C ILE A 208 2.29 -1.33 7.96
N ALA A 209 1.04 -1.60 8.34
CA ALA A 209 0.51 -2.95 8.45
C ALA A 209 -0.92 -3.07 7.91
N HIS A 210 -1.32 -4.30 7.60
CA HIS A 210 -2.69 -4.61 7.21
C HIS A 210 -3.64 -4.52 8.42
N PRO A 211 -4.92 -4.10 8.25
CA PRO A 211 -5.91 -4.05 9.33
C PRO A 211 -6.04 -5.34 10.14
N HIS A 212 -5.89 -6.49 9.47
CA HIS A 212 -5.94 -7.81 10.13
C HIS A 212 -4.83 -7.98 11.18
N GLN A 213 -3.60 -7.56 10.88
CA GLN A 213 -2.47 -7.61 11.81
C GLN A 213 -2.68 -6.66 13.00
N LEU A 214 -3.15 -5.45 12.73
CA LEU A 214 -3.38 -4.46 13.79
C LEU A 214 -4.55 -4.84 14.71
N ARG A 215 -5.51 -5.65 14.23
CA ARG A 215 -6.58 -6.17 15.07
C ARG A 215 -6.02 -7.03 16.21
N THR A 216 -5.13 -7.98 15.90
CA THR A 216 -4.54 -8.87 16.91
C THR A 216 -3.64 -8.12 17.89
N LEU A 217 -2.92 -7.09 17.42
CA LEU A 217 -2.11 -6.24 18.25
C LEU A 217 -2.95 -5.42 19.25
N ARG A 218 -4.15 -4.96 18.85
CA ARG A 218 -5.06 -4.18 19.70
C ARG A 218 -5.65 -5.00 20.87
N ASP A 219 -5.67 -6.31 20.75
CA ASP A 219 -6.14 -7.21 21.81
C ASP A 219 -5.05 -7.49 22.88
N ASP A 220 -3.81 -7.06 22.62
CA ASP A 220 -2.68 -7.25 23.52
C ASP A 220 -2.72 -6.26 24.69
N LYS A 221 -2.55 -6.77 25.92
CA LYS A 221 -2.61 -5.96 27.15
C LYS A 221 -1.55 -4.85 27.18
N GLU A 222 -0.33 -5.16 26.75
CA GLU A 222 0.76 -4.18 26.71
C GLU A 222 0.45 -3.02 25.76
N TRP A 223 -0.21 -3.31 24.64
CA TRP A 223 -0.68 -2.29 23.72
C TRP A 223 -1.73 -1.37 24.34
N ILE A 224 -2.73 -1.97 25.02
CA ILE A 224 -3.83 -1.22 25.64
C ILE A 224 -3.27 -0.29 26.71
N GLU A 225 -2.40 -0.80 27.59
CA GLU A 225 -1.78 -0.01 28.66
C GLU A 225 -0.96 1.16 28.11
N ALA A 226 -0.10 0.92 27.11
CA ALA A 226 0.72 1.97 26.49
C ALA A 226 -0.14 3.11 25.88
N ASN A 227 -1.22 2.77 25.18
CA ASN A 227 -2.07 3.77 24.52
C ASN A 227 -3.00 4.54 25.49
N VAL A 228 -3.31 3.97 26.67
CA VAL A 228 -4.03 4.69 27.73
C VAL A 228 -3.19 5.84 28.28
N TYR A 229 -1.87 5.64 28.46
CA TYR A 229 -0.98 6.66 29.00
C TYR A 229 -0.60 7.78 28.03
N MET A 230 -0.54 7.50 26.71
CA MET A 230 0.01 8.44 25.72
C MET A 230 -0.96 9.53 25.27
N GLY A 231 -2.25 9.42 25.52
CA GLY A 231 -3.23 10.37 25.00
C GLY A 231 -3.37 10.31 23.46
N ARG A 232 -4.56 10.56 22.96
CA ARG A 232 -4.89 10.40 21.52
C ARG A 232 -4.40 11.60 20.69
N ARG A 233 -3.12 11.70 20.37
CA ARG A 233 -2.61 12.62 19.35
C ARG A 233 -2.24 11.81 18.11
N GLN A 234 -3.06 11.89 17.06
CA GLN A 234 -2.75 11.34 15.75
C GLN A 234 -1.97 12.39 14.95
N LEU A 235 -0.72 12.08 14.57
CA LEU A 235 0.14 12.94 13.77
C LEU A 235 0.03 12.65 12.28
N TYR A 236 -0.24 11.38 11.93
CA TYR A 236 -0.23 10.89 10.55
C TYR A 236 -1.59 10.38 10.09
N ILE A 237 -1.81 10.48 8.78
CA ILE A 237 -3.04 9.98 8.17
C ILE A 237 -3.08 8.45 8.29
N GLY A 238 -4.08 7.91 9.03
CA GLY A 238 -4.25 6.48 9.25
C GLY A 238 -3.46 5.91 10.42
N GLU A 239 -2.89 6.77 11.25
CA GLU A 239 -2.32 6.37 12.53
C GLU A 239 -3.37 5.72 13.42
N VAL A 240 -3.01 4.58 14.00
CA VAL A 240 -3.86 3.77 14.87
C VAL A 240 -3.46 3.94 16.34
N GLY A 241 -2.17 4.12 16.59
CA GLY A 241 -1.61 4.26 17.92
C GLY A 241 -0.08 4.14 17.89
N MET A 242 0.53 4.23 19.08
CA MET A 242 1.97 4.12 19.24
C MET A 242 2.31 3.11 20.34
N TYR A 243 3.34 2.30 20.09
CA TYR A 243 3.87 1.35 21.06
C TYR A 243 5.38 1.19 20.86
N ASN A 244 6.15 1.13 21.95
CA ASN A 244 7.60 0.94 21.95
C ASN A 244 8.37 1.91 21.01
N GLY A 245 7.92 3.16 20.90
CA GLY A 245 8.52 4.12 19.97
C GLY A 245 8.23 3.86 18.48
N VAL A 246 7.19 3.09 18.16
CA VAL A 246 6.72 2.83 16.81
C VAL A 246 5.31 3.39 16.64
N ILE A 247 5.10 4.19 15.62
CA ILE A 247 3.77 4.64 15.18
C ILE A 247 3.22 3.65 14.16
N PHE A 248 1.99 3.21 14.38
CA PHE A 248 1.31 2.24 13.51
C PHE A 248 0.35 2.94 12.57
N VAL A 249 0.53 2.69 11.28
CA VAL A 249 -0.30 3.20 10.19
C VAL A 249 -1.02 2.04 9.50
N GLU A 250 -2.34 2.17 9.37
CA GLU A 250 -3.19 1.16 8.76
C GLU A 250 -3.34 1.40 7.25
N THR A 251 -3.16 0.33 6.46
CA THR A 251 -3.47 0.35 5.03
C THR A 251 -3.99 -1.01 4.54
N THR A 252 -5.00 -0.98 3.70
CA THR A 252 -5.54 -2.16 3.02
C THR A 252 -4.71 -2.57 1.80
N GLN A 253 -3.76 -1.75 1.39
CA GLN A 253 -2.87 -2.06 0.25
C GLN A 253 -1.76 -3.05 0.60
N MET A 254 -1.52 -3.35 1.89
CA MET A 254 -0.54 -4.39 2.24
C MET A 254 -0.96 -5.74 1.70
N PRO A 255 -0.03 -6.50 1.09
CA PRO A 255 -0.37 -7.75 0.43
C PRO A 255 -0.80 -8.82 1.43
N VAL A 256 -1.82 -9.55 1.03
CA VAL A 256 -2.20 -10.82 1.64
C VAL A 256 -1.61 -11.92 0.77
N LEU A 257 -0.75 -12.73 1.36
CA LEU A 257 -0.02 -13.78 0.66
C LEU A 257 -0.72 -15.13 0.86
N ASP A 258 -1.01 -15.78 -0.24
CA ASP A 258 -1.44 -17.18 -0.23
C ASP A 258 -0.23 -18.10 -0.04
N SER A 259 -0.46 -19.37 0.35
CA SER A 259 0.61 -20.34 0.58
C SER A 259 1.59 -20.48 -0.59
N ALA A 260 1.13 -20.38 -1.83
CA ALA A 260 1.97 -20.44 -3.02
C ALA A 260 2.94 -19.23 -3.10
N LYS A 261 2.44 -18.02 -2.88
CA LYS A 261 3.27 -16.80 -2.87
C LYS A 261 4.23 -16.75 -1.70
N ILE A 262 3.83 -17.30 -0.53
CA ILE A 262 4.71 -17.40 0.62
C ILE A 262 5.87 -18.33 0.31
N GLN A 263 5.62 -19.49 -0.28
CA GLN A 263 6.65 -20.45 -0.67
C GLN A 263 7.58 -19.89 -1.75
N GLU A 264 7.05 -19.16 -2.71
CA GLU A 264 7.83 -18.48 -3.74
C GLU A 264 8.76 -17.42 -3.15
N LYS A 265 8.25 -16.57 -2.24
CA LYS A 265 8.99 -15.41 -1.69
C LYS A 265 9.92 -15.77 -0.53
N TYR A 266 9.55 -16.74 0.30
CA TYR A 266 10.23 -17.09 1.55
C TYR A 266 10.78 -18.53 1.60
N GLY A 267 10.54 -19.33 0.56
CA GLY A 267 11.02 -20.71 0.45
C GLY A 267 9.96 -21.76 0.72
N SER A 268 10.20 -22.97 0.22
CA SER A 268 9.23 -24.09 0.16
C SER A 268 8.86 -24.72 1.50
N GLY A 269 9.42 -24.25 2.63
CA GLY A 269 9.14 -24.80 3.96
C GLY A 269 7.99 -24.15 4.72
N ALA A 270 7.39 -23.08 4.20
CA ALA A 270 6.33 -22.36 4.89
C ALA A 270 5.04 -23.17 4.97
N THR A 271 4.49 -23.31 6.19
CA THR A 271 3.30 -24.13 6.47
C THR A 271 2.01 -23.35 6.62
N ILE A 272 2.08 -22.02 6.70
CA ILE A 272 0.90 -21.14 6.83
C ILE A 272 0.14 -21.02 5.50
N LYS A 273 -1.19 -21.00 5.58
CA LYS A 273 -2.07 -20.89 4.40
C LYS A 273 -2.20 -19.45 3.91
N THR A 274 -2.23 -18.51 4.85
CA THR A 274 -2.36 -17.08 4.58
C THR A 274 -1.31 -16.38 5.39
N GLY A 275 -0.60 -15.41 4.81
CA GLY A 275 0.39 -14.60 5.48
C GLY A 275 0.18 -13.13 5.22
N TYR A 276 0.49 -12.32 6.20
CA TYR A 276 0.41 -10.87 6.14
C TYR A 276 1.81 -10.28 6.32
N GLU A 277 2.13 -9.30 5.50
CA GLU A 277 3.37 -8.55 5.64
C GLU A 277 3.11 -7.22 6.35
N ALA A 278 3.98 -6.85 7.28
CA ALA A 278 4.07 -5.50 7.85
C ALA A 278 5.49 -4.98 7.64
N VAL A 279 5.65 -3.67 7.53
CA VAL A 279 6.97 -3.06 7.31
C VAL A 279 7.23 -2.03 8.38
N PHE A 280 8.40 -2.15 9.02
CA PHE A 280 8.94 -1.19 9.97
C PHE A 280 10.08 -0.43 9.31
N PHE A 281 10.13 0.88 9.49
CA PHE A 281 11.21 1.68 8.93
C PHE A 281 11.49 2.94 9.74
N GLY A 282 12.72 3.42 9.60
CA GLY A 282 13.19 4.68 10.12
C GLY A 282 13.26 5.78 9.06
N GLU A 283 13.95 6.86 9.39
CA GLU A 283 14.20 7.96 8.46
C GLU A 283 15.12 7.53 7.31
N ASN A 284 14.97 8.15 6.15
CA ASN A 284 15.77 7.89 4.95
C ASN A 284 15.78 6.43 4.49
N ALA A 285 14.73 5.67 4.76
CA ALA A 285 14.60 4.28 4.40
C ALA A 285 14.46 4.09 2.88
N TYR A 286 13.58 4.86 2.24
CA TYR A 286 13.30 4.79 0.81
C TYR A 286 13.11 6.17 0.18
N ALA A 287 13.35 6.23 -1.12
CA ALA A 287 13.37 7.43 -1.93
C ALA A 287 12.15 7.56 -2.82
N TRP A 288 11.79 8.80 -3.07
CA TRP A 288 10.91 9.21 -4.16
C TRP A 288 11.67 10.18 -5.08
N ALA A 289 12.08 9.68 -6.23
CA ALA A 289 12.77 10.43 -7.27
C ALA A 289 11.72 11.00 -8.25
N ILE A 290 11.54 12.30 -8.32
CA ILE A 290 10.54 12.96 -9.16
C ILE A 290 11.24 13.71 -10.28
N ALA A 291 10.95 13.34 -11.53
CA ALA A 291 11.35 14.09 -12.72
C ALA A 291 10.23 14.99 -13.22
N LEU A 292 8.99 14.52 -13.18
CA LEU A 292 7.79 15.29 -13.46
C LEU A 292 6.73 14.94 -12.41
N ASP A 293 6.20 15.96 -11.75
CA ASP A 293 5.10 15.78 -10.81
C ASP A 293 3.86 15.24 -11.55
N VAL A 294 3.02 14.51 -10.81
CA VAL A 294 1.80 13.96 -11.40
C VAL A 294 0.81 15.07 -11.68
N GLU A 295 0.33 15.12 -12.90
CA GLU A 295 -0.66 16.09 -13.36
C GLU A 295 -1.80 15.41 -14.10
N LEU A 296 -2.99 15.96 -13.97
CA LEU A 296 -4.13 15.59 -14.79
C LEU A 296 -3.98 16.29 -16.15
N ARG A 297 -4.02 15.52 -17.23
CA ARG A 297 -3.95 16.01 -18.59
C ARG A 297 -5.25 15.74 -19.32
N ASP A 298 -5.68 16.73 -20.08
CA ASP A 298 -6.76 16.64 -21.02
C ASP A 298 -6.18 16.72 -22.44
N ASP A 299 -6.36 15.67 -23.22
CA ASP A 299 -5.89 15.60 -24.61
C ASP A 299 -6.84 16.35 -25.57
N GLY A 300 -7.90 16.96 -25.01
CA GLY A 300 -8.91 17.66 -25.77
C GLY A 300 -9.89 16.72 -26.48
N VAL A 301 -10.56 17.30 -27.47
CA VAL A 301 -11.61 16.59 -28.21
C VAL A 301 -11.04 16.00 -29.50
N ILE A 302 -11.13 14.69 -29.66
CA ILE A 302 -10.66 13.94 -30.82
C ILE A 302 -11.81 13.38 -31.65
N GLU A 303 -11.52 12.84 -32.83
CA GLU A 303 -12.50 12.25 -33.76
C GLU A 303 -13.70 13.18 -34.05
N LEU A 304 -13.43 14.36 -34.60
CA LEU A 304 -14.44 15.36 -34.95
C LEU A 304 -15.31 15.84 -33.79
N GLY A 305 -14.78 15.85 -32.60
CA GLY A 305 -15.51 16.28 -31.42
C GLY A 305 -16.28 15.18 -30.68
N ARG A 306 -16.15 13.92 -31.09
CA ARG A 306 -16.94 12.83 -30.54
C ARG A 306 -16.39 12.21 -29.25
N LYS A 307 -15.09 12.36 -28.98
CA LYS A 307 -14.41 11.72 -27.87
C LYS A 307 -13.56 12.72 -27.11
N HIS A 308 -13.60 12.63 -25.79
CA HIS A 308 -12.84 13.44 -24.85
C HIS A 308 -11.97 12.51 -23.99
N THR A 309 -10.66 12.69 -24.04
CA THR A 309 -9.71 11.83 -23.32
C THR A 309 -9.12 12.59 -22.15
N LEU A 310 -9.32 12.06 -20.96
CA LEU A 310 -8.72 12.54 -19.72
C LEU A 310 -7.72 11.51 -19.20
N GLY A 311 -6.60 11.95 -18.67
CA GLY A 311 -5.60 11.05 -18.10
C GLY A 311 -4.75 11.74 -17.03
N TRP A 312 -4.13 10.96 -16.19
CA TRP A 312 -3.03 11.44 -15.35
C TRP A 312 -1.71 10.91 -15.91
N TYR A 313 -0.69 11.73 -15.76
CA TYR A 313 0.66 11.43 -16.24
C TYR A 313 1.70 12.00 -15.29
N GLY A 314 2.82 11.31 -15.13
CA GLY A 314 3.95 11.75 -14.35
C GLY A 314 5.18 10.90 -14.62
N ILE A 315 6.36 11.38 -14.18
CA ILE A 315 7.63 10.67 -14.32
C ILE A 315 8.30 10.63 -12.96
N TRP A 316 8.37 9.44 -12.38
CA TRP A 316 8.99 9.23 -11.08
C TRP A 316 9.59 7.83 -10.94
N GLY A 317 10.39 7.66 -9.90
CA GLY A 317 10.94 6.38 -9.50
C GLY A 317 10.94 6.22 -7.99
N THR A 318 10.92 4.99 -7.54
CA THR A 318 11.01 4.62 -6.13
C THR A 318 12.22 3.69 -5.94
N GLY A 319 12.88 3.80 -4.79
CA GLY A 319 14.05 2.97 -4.49
C GLY A 319 14.35 2.92 -3.00
N ILE A 320 14.99 1.85 -2.54
CA ILE A 320 15.49 1.73 -1.16
C ILE A 320 16.81 2.52 -1.08
N ILE A 321 16.92 3.44 -0.12
CA ILE A 321 18.15 4.21 0.16
C ILE A 321 19.04 3.40 1.11
N GLU A 322 18.46 2.98 2.22
CA GLU A 322 19.19 2.25 3.26
C GLU A 322 18.40 1.02 3.70
N GLU A 323 18.88 -0.15 3.33
CA GLU A 323 18.20 -1.41 3.64
C GLU A 323 18.19 -1.72 5.13
N LYS A 324 19.23 -1.28 5.86
CA LYS A 324 19.34 -1.45 7.31
C LYS A 324 18.25 -0.71 8.11
N ASN A 325 17.65 0.31 7.49
CA ASN A 325 16.58 1.11 8.10
C ASN A 325 15.19 0.52 7.86
N ILE A 326 15.10 -0.64 7.21
CA ILE A 326 13.83 -1.29 6.89
C ILE A 326 13.85 -2.72 7.43
N VAL A 327 12.77 -3.11 8.10
CA VAL A 327 12.53 -4.48 8.56
C VAL A 327 11.12 -4.88 8.18
N LYS A 328 10.99 -6.05 7.57
CA LYS A 328 9.72 -6.62 7.15
C LYS A 328 9.33 -7.76 8.09
N ALA A 329 8.08 -7.76 8.57
CA ALA A 329 7.52 -8.80 9.41
C ALA A 329 6.53 -9.65 8.61
N LEU A 330 6.70 -10.97 8.63
CA LEU A 330 5.75 -11.94 8.10
C LEU A 330 5.02 -12.63 9.26
N THR A 331 3.69 -12.57 9.25
CA THR A 331 2.82 -13.19 10.27
C THR A 331 1.69 -13.98 9.62
N ALA A 332 1.02 -14.81 10.41
CA ALA A 332 -0.15 -15.56 9.96
C ALA A 332 -1.43 -14.71 9.97
#